data_d78080942c9c674ebe63d9fd3a0e28d9
#
_entry.id   d78080942c9c674ebe63d9fd3a0e28d9
#
_cell.length_a   1.000
_cell.length_b   1.000
_cell.length_c   1.000
_cell.angle_alpha   90.00
_cell.angle_beta   90.00
_cell.angle_gamma   90.00
#
_symmetry.space_group_name_H-M   'P 1'
#
loop_
_entity.id
_entity.type
_entity.pdbx_description
1 polymer ?
#
loop_
_entity_poly.entity_id
_entity_poly.type
_entity_poly.pdbx_seq_one_letter_code
_entity_poly.pdbx_strand_id
1 'polypeptide(L)' 'MDDVVYMVRGRTEAICQEALNRLCRLLDARPTMLPTDGTGRGWVARAVPAHDTEPGQQ' A
#
# COMPACT_ATOMS: atom_id res chain seq x y z
N MET A 1 9.84 3.32 -16.07
CA MET A 1 9.52 3.65 -15.64
C MET A 1 8.25 3.57 -15.31
N ASP A 2 7.74 2.78 -14.78
CA ASP A 2 6.48 2.61 -14.46
C ASP A 2 6.21 3.11 -13.14
N ASP A 3 5.27 3.92 -12.95
CA ASP A 3 4.90 4.41 -11.68
C ASP A 3 3.74 3.60 -11.23
N VAL A 4 3.98 2.47 -10.71
CA VAL A 4 2.91 1.59 -10.25
C VAL A 4 2.58 1.92 -8.81
N VAL A 5 1.31 2.10 -8.53
CA VAL A 5 0.85 2.35 -7.18
C VAL A 5 -0.28 1.37 -6.89
N TYR A 6 -0.16 0.64 -5.79
CA TYR A 6 -1.19 -0.28 -5.39
C TYR A 6 -2.11 0.44 -4.39
N MET A 7 -3.39 0.22 -4.50
CA MET A 7 -4.35 0.82 -3.59
C MET A 7 -5.10 -0.28 -2.86
N VAL A 8 -5.24 -0.12 -1.56
CA VAL A 8 -5.93 -1.09 -0.74
C VAL A 8 -7.11 -0.41 -0.09
N ARG A 9 -8.25 -1.05 -0.11
CA ARG A 9 -9.46 -0.49 0.50
C ARG A 9 -10.03 -1.50 1.48
N GLY A 10 -10.59 -1.02 2.56
CA GLY A 10 -11.21 -1.89 3.54
C GLY A 10 -12.30 -1.16 4.28
N ARG A 11 -13.20 -1.90 4.90
CA ARG A 11 -14.29 -1.31 5.62
C ARG A 11 -13.84 -0.71 6.92
N THR A 12 -12.83 -1.24 7.52
CA THR A 12 -12.33 -0.74 8.78
C THR A 12 -10.84 -0.57 8.68
N GLU A 13 -10.30 0.17 9.63
CA GLU A 13 -8.87 0.38 9.64
C GLU A 13 -8.14 -0.95 9.77
N ALA A 14 -8.61 -1.83 10.62
CA ALA A 14 -7.95 -3.11 10.84
C ALA A 14 -7.93 -3.94 9.57
N ILE A 15 -9.04 -3.98 8.85
CA ILE A 15 -9.11 -4.76 7.63
C ILE A 15 -8.19 -4.15 6.58
N CYS A 16 -8.19 -2.83 6.47
CA CYS A 16 -7.35 -2.16 5.50
C CYS A 16 -5.88 -2.40 5.82
N GLN A 17 -5.52 -2.31 7.11
CA GLN A 17 -4.14 -2.51 7.52
C GLN A 17 -3.69 -3.94 7.25
N GLU A 18 -4.55 -4.90 7.51
CA GLU A 18 -4.20 -6.29 7.28
C GLU A 18 -4.02 -6.55 5.80
N ALA A 19 -4.89 -5.98 4.98
CA ALA A 19 -4.80 -6.16 3.54
C ALA A 19 -3.52 -5.50 3.02
N LEU A 20 -3.18 -4.34 3.58
CA LEU A 20 -1.96 -3.65 3.18
C LEU A 20 -0.74 -4.49 3.53
N ASN A 21 -0.72 -5.07 4.73
CA ASN A 21 0.40 -5.90 5.14
C ASN A 21 0.54 -7.11 4.23
N ARG A 22 -0.58 -7.70 3.87
CA ARG A 22 -0.56 -8.87 3.02
C ARG A 22 -0.07 -8.51 1.62
N LEU A 23 -0.53 -7.38 1.10
CA LEU A 23 -0.13 -6.96 -0.22
C LEU A 23 1.37 -6.68 -0.24
N CYS A 24 1.86 -6.00 0.78
CA CYS A 24 3.29 -5.68 0.82
C CYS A 24 4.14 -6.93 0.87
N ARG A 25 3.63 -7.96 1.55
CA ARG A 25 4.39 -9.17 1.65
C ARG A 25 4.34 -9.97 0.37
N LEU A 26 3.17 -10.06 -0.26
CA LEU A 26 3.02 -10.87 -1.46
C LEU A 26 3.67 -10.22 -2.67
N LEU A 27 3.61 -8.92 -2.75
CA LEU A 27 4.12 -8.22 -3.91
C LEU A 27 5.43 -7.47 -3.66
N ASP A 28 6.02 -7.70 -2.50
CA ASP A 28 7.29 -7.06 -2.17
C ASP A 28 7.14 -5.55 -2.34
N ALA A 29 6.13 -5.00 -1.70
CA ALA A 29 5.83 -3.58 -1.81
C ALA A 29 6.04 -2.92 -0.46
N ARG A 30 6.10 -1.62 -0.46
CA ARG A 30 6.23 -0.87 0.78
C ARG A 30 5.12 0.15 0.87
N PRO A 31 4.58 0.40 2.04
CA PRO A 31 3.47 1.31 2.18
C PRO A 31 3.93 2.76 2.04
N THR A 32 3.17 3.55 1.30
CA THR A 32 3.44 4.96 1.17
C THR A 32 2.35 5.79 1.84
N MET A 33 1.21 5.19 2.12
CA MET A 33 0.15 5.89 2.83
C MET A 33 -0.54 4.88 3.70
N LEU A 34 -0.52 5.11 5.00
CA LEU A 34 -1.17 4.21 5.94
C LEU A 34 -2.69 4.38 5.86
N PRO A 35 -3.44 3.44 6.38
CA PRO A 35 -4.89 3.50 6.28
C PRO A 35 -5.46 4.81 6.78
N THR A 36 -6.35 5.37 6.00
CA THR A 36 -7.02 6.61 6.38
C THR A 36 -8.42 6.58 5.80
N ASP A 37 -9.35 7.20 6.50
CA ASP A 37 -10.70 7.28 5.99
C ASP A 37 -11.06 8.75 5.80
N GLY A 38 -10.14 9.53 5.35
CA GLY A 38 -10.35 10.94 5.15
C GLY A 38 -11.54 11.29 4.29
N THR A 39 -11.97 10.38 3.43
CA THR A 39 -13.11 10.65 2.58
C THR A 39 -14.42 10.22 3.23
N GLY A 40 -14.35 9.48 4.33
CA GLY A 40 -15.54 8.99 4.97
C GLY A 40 -16.21 7.83 4.28
N ARG A 41 -15.62 7.29 3.25
CA ARG A 41 -16.21 6.20 2.53
C ARG A 41 -15.52 4.88 2.75
N GLY A 42 -14.71 4.79 3.75
CA GLY A 42 -13.98 3.57 4.03
C GLY A 42 -12.52 3.90 4.14
N TRP A 43 -11.75 2.90 4.44
CA TRP A 43 -10.32 3.10 4.69
C TRP A 43 -9.53 2.75 3.43
N VAL A 44 -8.56 3.58 3.14
CA VAL A 44 -7.74 3.40 1.94
C VAL A 44 -6.28 3.53 2.32
N ALA A 45 -5.45 2.71 1.73
CA ALA A 45 -4.01 2.77 1.92
C ALA A 45 -3.33 2.60 0.58
N ARG A 46 -2.08 2.95 0.49
CA ARG A 46 -1.32 2.83 -0.75
C ARG A 46 0.05 2.26 -0.52
N ALA A 47 0.57 1.63 -1.51
CA ALA A 47 1.91 1.05 -1.47
C ALA A 47 2.51 1.10 -2.86
N VAL A 48 3.81 0.98 -2.93
CA VAL A 48 4.52 0.96 -4.21
C VAL A 48 5.47 -0.20 -4.20
N PRO A 49 5.89 -0.68 -5.37
CA PRO A 49 6.84 -1.79 -5.41
C PRO A 49 8.15 -1.39 -4.72
N ALA A 50 8.56 -2.21 -3.80
CA ALA A 50 9.72 -1.88 -3.01
C ALA A 50 10.99 -1.84 -3.84
N HIS A 51 11.15 -2.86 -4.67
CA HIS A 51 12.39 -2.93 -5.42
C HIS A 51 12.45 -1.92 -6.55
N ASP A 52 11.34 -1.27 -6.82
CA ASP A 52 11.33 -0.32 -7.87
C ASP A 52 11.99 0.94 -7.43
N THR A 53 12.15 1.14 -6.16
CA THR A 53 12.73 2.35 -5.67
C THR A 53 14.16 2.20 -5.31
N GLU A 54 14.76 1.12 -5.64
CA GLU A 54 16.05 0.91 -5.30
C GLU A 54 16.96 0.89 -6.37
N PRO A 55 17.04 1.70 -7.16
CA PRO A 55 17.79 1.66 -8.29
C PRO A 55 19.15 1.47 -7.97
N GLY A 56 19.64 1.85 -7.37
CA GLY A 56 20.85 1.72 -7.22
C GLY A 56 21.35 0.91 -6.31
N GLN A 57 20.89 0.46 -5.74
CA GLN A 57 21.29 -0.16 -4.82
C GLN A 57 21.79 -1.13 -5.05
N GLN A 58 22.03 -1.25 -5.44
CA GLN A 58 22.48 -2.01 -5.64
C GLN A 58 23.11 -2.12 -5.82
#